data_3d5e30c8014954c609cbe9683173a25f
#
_entry.id   3d5e30c8014954c609cbe9683173a25f
#
_cell.length_a   1.000
_cell.length_b   1.000
_cell.length_c   1.000
_cell.angle_alpha   90.00
_cell.angle_beta   90.00
_cell.angle_gamma   90.00
#
_symmetry.space_group_name_H-M   'P 1'
#
loop_
_entity.id
_entity.type
_entity.pdbx_description
1 polymer ?
#
loop_
_entity_poly.entity_id
_entity_poly.type
_entity_poly.pdbx_seq_one_letter_code
_entity_poly.pdbx_strand_id
1 'polypeptide(L)'
;MSDIRTKEVDDLLCVLASLDDEDVIFSLLEDLFTIREMRETSQRLAVARLLSEGKSYAKIERETGASATTIARVSKCLSYGSGGYGAALSVLEAHRGALVSGDGVDEAREGADAL
;
A
#
# COMPACT_ATOMS: atom_id res chain seq x y z
N MET A 1 -8.76 19.92 2.08
CA MET A 1 -7.95 19.34 1.98
C MET A 1 -6.73 19.83 2.43
N SER A 2 -6.40 20.88 2.30
CA SER A 2 -5.15 21.33 2.71
C SER A 2 -5.01 21.55 4.20
N ASP A 3 -6.06 21.38 4.95
CA ASP A 3 -5.97 21.53 6.40
C ASP A 3 -4.94 20.62 7.02
N ILE A 4 -4.78 19.41 6.50
CA ILE A 4 -3.85 18.47 7.09
C ILE A 4 -2.46 18.60 6.51
N ARG A 5 -2.26 19.49 5.56
CA ARG A 5 -0.94 19.63 4.95
C ARG A 5 -0.16 20.74 5.64
N THR A 6 0.32 20.43 6.83
CA THR A 6 1.11 21.36 7.63
C THR A 6 2.57 21.33 7.19
N LYS A 7 3.38 22.19 7.80
CA LYS A 7 4.81 22.19 7.54
C LYS A 7 5.42 20.82 7.86
N GLU A 8 4.98 20.24 8.98
CA GLU A 8 5.49 18.93 9.36
C GLU A 8 5.15 17.87 8.31
N VAL A 9 3.94 17.94 7.76
CA VAL A 9 3.55 17.01 6.70
C VAL A 9 4.37 17.26 5.45
N ASP A 10 4.60 18.53 5.12
CA ASP A 10 5.44 18.85 3.96
C ASP A 10 6.86 18.30 4.13
N ASP A 11 7.41 18.40 5.33
CA ASP A 11 8.75 17.86 5.59
C ASP A 11 8.77 16.35 5.39
N LEU A 12 7.74 15.67 5.89
CA LEU A 12 7.64 14.22 5.72
C LEU A 12 7.58 13.85 4.23
N LEU A 13 6.75 14.59 3.49
CA LEU A 13 6.61 14.31 2.06
C LEU A 13 7.92 14.57 1.32
N CYS A 14 8.62 15.62 1.68
CA CYS A 14 9.90 15.93 1.07
C CYS A 14 10.90 14.80 1.29
N VAL A 15 10.95 14.29 2.51
CA VAL A 15 11.85 13.18 2.82
C VAL A 15 11.47 11.94 2.03
N LEU A 16 10.19 11.56 2.05
CA LEU A 16 9.75 10.36 1.36
C LEU A 16 9.99 10.47 -0.14
N ALA A 17 9.77 11.65 -0.70
CA ALA A 17 9.95 11.84 -2.15
C ALA A 17 11.43 11.81 -2.54
N SER A 18 12.32 12.09 -1.61
CA SER A 18 13.74 12.16 -1.91
C SER A 18 14.47 10.85 -1.67
N LEU A 19 13.91 9.98 -0.86
CA LEU A 19 14.52 8.68 -0.59
C LEU A 19 14.16 7.72 -1.72
N ASP A 20 15.15 7.07 -2.28
CA ASP A 20 14.89 6.12 -3.36
C ASP A 20 15.39 4.72 -3.03
N ASP A 21 15.74 4.49 -1.77
CA ASP A 21 16.22 3.18 -1.32
C ASP A 21 15.15 2.56 -0.43
N GLU A 22 14.62 1.44 -0.86
CA GLU A 22 13.53 0.78 -0.15
C GLU A 22 13.87 0.46 1.31
N ASP A 23 15.10 0.01 1.55
CA ASP A 23 15.49 -0.35 2.91
C ASP A 23 15.60 0.87 3.82
N VAL A 24 16.06 2.00 3.27
CA VAL A 24 16.13 3.22 4.04
C VAL A 24 14.73 3.73 4.37
N ILE A 25 13.82 3.64 3.39
CA ILE A 25 12.45 4.03 3.63
C ILE A 25 11.82 3.14 4.71
N PHE A 26 12.08 1.84 4.65
CA PHE A 26 11.55 0.94 5.66
C PHE A 26 12.07 1.31 7.05
N SER A 27 13.36 1.60 7.16
CA SER A 27 13.93 2.00 8.44
C SER A 27 13.27 3.26 8.99
N LEU A 28 13.02 4.23 8.11
CA LEU A 28 12.35 5.45 8.52
C LEU A 28 10.93 5.16 9.02
N LEU A 29 10.21 4.33 8.28
CA LEU A 29 8.84 4.00 8.66
C LEU A 29 8.81 3.21 9.98
N GLU A 30 9.81 2.34 10.20
CA GLU A 30 9.91 1.64 11.47
C GLU A 30 10.06 2.62 12.62
N ASP A 31 10.82 3.68 12.42
CA ASP A 31 11.02 4.66 13.47
C ASP A 31 9.81 5.55 13.68
N LEU A 32 9.09 5.85 12.59
CA LEU A 32 7.95 6.76 12.67
C LEU A 32 6.67 6.07 13.14
N PHE A 33 6.44 4.85 12.70
CA PHE A 33 5.17 4.16 12.95
C PHE A 33 5.32 3.15 14.05
N THR A 34 4.24 2.92 14.78
CA THR A 34 4.16 1.75 15.64
C THR A 34 4.00 0.52 14.74
N ILE A 35 4.24 -0.66 15.31
CA ILE A 35 4.05 -1.90 14.58
C ILE A 35 2.61 -2.00 14.08
N ARG A 36 1.66 -1.60 14.92
CA ARG A 36 0.26 -1.65 14.54
C ARG A 36 -0.04 -0.72 13.37
N GLU A 37 0.50 0.50 13.43
CA GLU A 37 0.29 1.45 12.35
C GLU A 37 0.89 0.95 11.05
N MET A 38 2.05 0.32 11.11
CA MET A 38 2.68 -0.25 9.93
C MET A 38 1.79 -1.32 9.32
N ARG A 39 1.26 -2.21 10.18
CA ARG A 39 0.38 -3.28 9.70
C ARG A 39 -0.90 -2.75 9.10
N GLU A 40 -1.51 -1.79 9.77
CA GLU A 40 -2.78 -1.25 9.29
C GLU A 40 -2.62 -0.50 8.00
N THR A 41 -1.53 0.26 7.87
CA THR A 41 -1.28 1.02 6.66
C THR A 41 -1.04 0.09 5.47
N SER A 42 -0.18 -0.92 5.67
CA SER A 42 0.11 -1.86 4.58
C SER A 42 -1.10 -2.72 4.25
N GLN A 43 -1.92 -3.04 5.26
CA GLN A 43 -3.15 -3.79 5.02
C GLN A 43 -4.10 -3.01 4.11
N ARG A 44 -4.25 -1.71 4.36
CA ARG A 44 -5.15 -0.91 3.53
C ARG A 44 -4.68 -0.86 2.08
N LEU A 45 -3.37 -0.81 1.86
CA LEU A 45 -2.86 -0.83 0.50
C LEU A 45 -3.15 -2.17 -0.17
N ALA A 46 -2.99 -3.27 0.57
CA ALA A 46 -3.31 -4.60 0.04
C ALA A 46 -4.80 -4.71 -0.31
N VAL A 47 -5.66 -4.15 0.55
CA VAL A 47 -7.10 -4.14 0.28
C VAL A 47 -7.37 -3.37 -1.02
N ALA A 48 -6.74 -2.23 -1.19
CA ALA A 48 -6.95 -1.43 -2.40
C ALA A 48 -6.55 -2.20 -3.64
N ARG A 49 -5.45 -2.93 -3.57
CA ARG A 49 -5.00 -3.72 -4.71
C ARG A 49 -6.01 -4.81 -5.07
N LEU A 50 -6.50 -5.53 -4.04
CA LEU A 50 -7.46 -6.61 -4.31
C LEU A 50 -8.79 -6.07 -4.82
N LEU A 51 -9.22 -4.92 -4.31
CA LEU A 51 -10.43 -4.28 -4.83
C LEU A 51 -10.25 -3.92 -6.31
N SER A 52 -9.09 -3.40 -6.66
CA SER A 52 -8.85 -3.00 -8.05
C SER A 52 -8.79 -4.22 -8.97
N GLU A 53 -8.52 -5.40 -8.41
CA GLU A 53 -8.51 -6.64 -9.19
C GLU A 53 -9.89 -7.29 -9.24
N GLY A 54 -10.88 -6.65 -8.64
CA GLY A 54 -12.25 -7.17 -8.71
C GLY A 54 -12.58 -8.27 -7.72
N LYS A 55 -11.76 -8.44 -6.69
CA LYS A 55 -12.02 -9.49 -5.70
C LYS A 55 -13.21 -9.12 -4.83
N SER A 56 -13.91 -10.13 -4.34
CA SER A 56 -15.06 -9.91 -3.47
C SER A 56 -14.61 -9.50 -2.08
N TYR A 57 -15.51 -8.87 -1.34
CA TYR A 57 -15.22 -8.48 0.03
C TYR A 57 -14.88 -9.70 0.88
N ALA A 58 -15.60 -10.81 0.68
CA ALA A 58 -15.33 -12.01 1.47
C ALA A 58 -13.92 -12.52 1.24
N LYS A 59 -13.47 -12.50 -0.01
CA LYS A 59 -12.13 -12.95 -0.32
C LYS A 59 -11.09 -12.00 0.27
N ILE A 60 -11.35 -10.70 0.19
CA ILE A 60 -10.42 -9.71 0.72
C ILE A 60 -10.30 -9.85 2.24
N GLU A 61 -11.43 -10.08 2.92
CA GLU A 61 -11.39 -10.31 4.36
C GLU A 61 -10.52 -11.50 4.69
N ARG A 62 -10.68 -12.56 3.94
CA ARG A 62 -9.91 -13.78 4.20
C ARG A 62 -8.42 -13.57 3.97
N GLU A 63 -8.07 -12.85 2.93
CA GLU A 63 -6.67 -12.73 2.55
C GLU A 63 -5.94 -11.66 3.34
N THR A 64 -6.62 -10.61 3.75
CA THR A 64 -5.95 -9.49 4.41
C THR A 64 -6.25 -9.38 5.89
N GLY A 65 -7.32 -10.00 6.34
CA GLY A 65 -7.77 -9.83 7.72
C GLY A 65 -8.49 -8.53 7.97
N ALA A 66 -8.69 -7.72 6.94
CA ALA A 66 -9.37 -6.43 7.11
C ALA A 66 -10.85 -6.64 7.36
N SER A 67 -11.45 -5.79 8.19
CA SER A 67 -12.87 -5.84 8.44
C SER A 67 -13.63 -5.28 7.24
N ALA A 68 -14.92 -5.62 7.17
CA ALA A 68 -15.76 -5.10 6.10
C ALA A 68 -15.80 -3.58 6.13
N THR A 69 -15.76 -2.98 7.31
CA THR A 69 -15.74 -1.53 7.45
C THR A 69 -14.49 -0.94 6.82
N THR A 70 -13.35 -1.55 7.07
CA THR A 70 -12.10 -1.09 6.48
C THR A 70 -12.15 -1.21 4.96
N ILE A 71 -12.63 -2.34 4.46
CA ILE A 71 -12.71 -2.56 3.01
C ILE A 71 -13.61 -1.51 2.37
N ALA A 72 -14.76 -1.22 2.98
CA ALA A 72 -15.68 -0.23 2.45
C ALA A 72 -15.03 1.16 2.43
N ARG A 73 -14.27 1.49 3.47
CA ARG A 73 -13.60 2.78 3.54
C ARG A 73 -12.55 2.90 2.42
N VAL A 74 -11.77 1.85 2.21
CA VAL A 74 -10.76 1.87 1.15
C VAL A 74 -11.45 1.97 -0.21
N SER A 75 -12.54 1.23 -0.39
CA SER A 75 -13.28 1.28 -1.64
C SER A 75 -13.75 2.71 -1.94
N LYS A 76 -14.24 3.39 -0.92
CA LYS A 76 -14.69 4.76 -1.08
C LYS A 76 -13.52 5.67 -1.47
N CYS A 77 -12.37 5.49 -0.87
CA CYS A 77 -11.19 6.28 -1.21
C CYS A 77 -10.73 6.02 -2.63
N LEU A 78 -10.86 4.79 -3.10
CA LEU A 78 -10.50 4.48 -4.47
C LEU A 78 -11.39 5.23 -5.45
N SER A 79 -12.67 5.34 -5.13
CA SER A 79 -13.63 5.99 -6.03
C SER A 79 -13.64 7.50 -5.90
N TYR A 80 -13.55 8.01 -4.69
CA TYR A 80 -13.77 9.42 -4.42
C TYR A 80 -12.65 10.11 -3.66
N GLY A 81 -11.54 9.44 -3.45
CA GLY A 81 -10.46 10.01 -2.67
C GLY A 81 -9.56 10.89 -3.52
N SER A 82 -8.38 11.17 -3.01
CA SER A 82 -7.45 12.11 -3.64
C SER A 82 -6.62 11.52 -4.76
N GLY A 83 -6.79 10.23 -5.03
CA GLY A 83 -6.04 9.60 -6.10
C GLY A 83 -4.75 8.92 -5.69
N GLY A 84 -4.44 8.97 -4.39
CA GLY A 84 -3.20 8.37 -3.91
C GLY A 84 -3.13 6.87 -4.10
N TYR A 85 -4.25 6.17 -3.84
CA TYR A 85 -4.28 4.73 -4.05
C TYR A 85 -4.05 4.40 -5.53
N GLY A 86 -4.66 5.17 -6.42
CA GLY A 86 -4.49 4.92 -7.85
C GLY A 86 -3.04 5.04 -8.27
N ALA A 87 -2.37 6.08 -7.79
CA ALA A 87 -0.96 6.27 -8.10
C ALA A 87 -0.11 5.13 -7.56
N ALA A 88 -0.39 4.70 -6.31
CA ALA A 88 0.36 3.61 -5.70
C ALA A 88 0.15 2.31 -6.46
N LEU A 89 -1.09 2.04 -6.86
CA LEU A 89 -1.40 0.81 -7.57
C LEU A 89 -0.74 0.79 -8.95
N SER A 90 -0.61 1.94 -9.59
CA SER A 90 0.11 2.01 -10.85
C SER A 90 1.58 1.62 -10.68
N VAL A 91 2.18 2.06 -9.58
CA VAL A 91 3.57 1.69 -9.30
C VAL A 91 3.69 0.19 -9.07
N LEU A 92 2.77 -0.37 -8.29
CA LEU A 92 2.80 -1.82 -8.02
C LEU A 92 2.61 -2.62 -9.30
N GLU A 93 1.71 -2.17 -10.15
CA GLU A 93 1.45 -2.87 -11.40
C GLU A 93 2.68 -2.86 -12.30
N ALA A 94 3.34 -1.72 -12.40
CA ALA A 94 4.55 -1.62 -13.22
C ALA A 94 5.66 -2.50 -12.65
N HIS A 95 5.78 -2.54 -11.32
CA HIS A 95 6.80 -3.34 -10.67
C HIS A 95 6.54 -4.84 -10.92
N ARG A 96 5.29 -5.26 -10.78
CA ARG A 96 4.94 -6.66 -11.02
C ARG A 96 5.19 -7.06 -12.47
N GLY A 97 4.84 -6.18 -13.39
CA GLY A 97 5.08 -6.43 -14.79
C GLY A 97 6.54 -6.63 -15.10
N ALA A 98 7.39 -5.78 -14.50
CA ALA A 98 8.82 -5.89 -14.71
C ALA A 98 9.36 -7.20 -14.13
N LEU A 99 8.89 -7.61 -12.96
CA LEU A 99 9.33 -8.85 -12.35
C LEU A 99 8.92 -10.05 -13.18
N VAL A 100 7.69 -10.04 -13.66
CA VAL A 100 7.19 -11.16 -14.44
C VAL A 100 7.96 -11.28 -15.75
N SER A 101 8.24 -10.17 -16.43
CA SER A 101 8.99 -10.27 -17.67
C SER A 101 10.45 -10.57 -17.42
N GLY A 102 10.96 -10.33 -16.22
CA GLY A 102 12.34 -10.63 -15.91
C GLY A 102 12.61 -12.11 -15.81
N ASP A 103 11.82 -12.81 -15.00
CA ASP A 103 11.94 -14.27 -14.89
C ASP A 103 10.85 -14.72 -13.93
N GLY A 104 10.80 -15.97 -13.64
CA GLY A 104 9.77 -16.53 -12.81
C GLY A 104 10.21 -16.84 -11.41
N VAL A 105 11.32 -16.30 -11.02
CA VAL A 105 11.88 -16.68 -9.74
C VAL A 105 11.06 -16.21 -8.55
N ASP A 106 10.34 -15.15 -8.73
CA ASP A 106 9.68 -14.50 -7.62
C ASP A 106 8.49 -15.21 -7.04
N GLU A 107 8.06 -16.26 -7.66
CA GLU A 107 6.91 -16.98 -7.15
C GLU A 107 7.14 -17.48 -5.74
N ALA A 108 8.30 -18.03 -5.48
CA ALA A 108 8.57 -18.56 -4.15
C ALA A 108 8.59 -17.44 -3.13
N ARG A 109 9.12 -16.31 -3.52
CA ARG A 109 9.18 -15.20 -2.60
C ARG A 109 7.83 -14.61 -2.33
N GLU A 110 7.00 -14.57 -3.33
CA GLU A 110 5.65 -14.08 -3.15
C GLU A 110 4.88 -14.93 -2.16
N GLY A 111 5.05 -16.23 -2.26
CA GLY A 111 4.39 -17.11 -1.31
C GLY A 111 4.79 -16.81 0.12
N ALA A 112 6.06 -16.55 0.32
CA ALA A 112 6.55 -16.23 1.65
C ALA A 112 6.00 -14.90 2.11
N ASP A 113 5.89 -13.96 1.22
CA ASP A 113 5.40 -12.63 1.58
C ASP A 113 3.94 -12.61 1.89
N ALA A 114 3.20 -13.56 1.40
CA ALA A 114 1.78 -13.59 1.66
C ALA A 114 1.47 -13.81 3.13
N LEU A 115 2.44 -14.17 3.90
CA LEU A 115 2.24 -14.31 5.32
C LEU A 115 2.24 -12.99 6.02
#